data_bfe181778213fd4b4f32f1ae4e478f65
#
_entry.id   bfe181778213fd4b4f32f1ae4e478f65
#
_cell.length_a   1.000
_cell.length_b   1.000
_cell.length_c   1.000
_cell.angle_alpha   90.00
_cell.angle_beta   90.00
_cell.angle_gamma   90.00
#
_symmetry.space_group_name_H-M   'P 1'
#
loop_
_entity.id
_entity.type
_entity.pdbx_description
1 polymer ?
#
loop_
_entity_poly.entity_id
_entity_poly.type
_entity_poly.pdbx_seq_one_letter_code
_entity_poly.pdbx_strand_id
1 'polypeptide(L)'
;MMTTPSDLAEFALGFAYTEGLIERRADVYDIEIEPQGHGAAIIVRMTVSSACFAQLKAARRTLLGRTGCGLCGVDSLAYFEQQPAANPNREASRLDIGLLDAVLARFERLQIMRNQTGTTHAAAWVNWQGEVVLLREDVGRHNALDKLIGALLDRDAHPSDGFVLVSSRASYEM
;
A
#
# COMPACT_ATOMS: atom_id res chain seq x y z
N MET A 1 -11.18 -2.05 -9.76
CA MET A 1 -11.11 -1.42 -8.42
C MET A 1 -11.29 0.08 -8.60
N MET A 2 -11.80 0.79 -7.59
CA MET A 2 -11.85 2.27 -7.63
C MET A 2 -10.59 2.81 -6.96
N THR A 3 -9.74 3.43 -7.76
CA THR A 3 -8.49 4.05 -7.33
C THR A 3 -8.27 5.36 -8.09
N THR A 4 -7.54 6.31 -7.53
CA THR A 4 -7.13 7.50 -8.28
C THR A 4 -6.16 7.10 -9.40
N PRO A 5 -6.19 7.73 -10.58
CA PRO A 5 -5.39 7.31 -11.73
C PRO A 5 -3.91 7.70 -11.65
N SER A 6 -3.43 8.18 -10.49
CA SER A 6 -2.02 8.43 -10.22
C SER A 6 -1.33 7.20 -9.64
N ASP A 7 -0.03 7.07 -9.84
CA ASP A 7 0.85 6.08 -9.20
C ASP A 7 0.37 4.62 -9.39
N LEU A 8 -0.20 4.30 -10.55
CA LEU A 8 -0.84 3.01 -10.81
C LEU A 8 0.14 1.84 -10.87
N ALA A 9 1.38 2.06 -11.31
CA ALA A 9 2.41 1.02 -11.28
C ALA A 9 2.77 0.64 -9.84
N GLU A 10 2.95 1.64 -8.98
CA GLU A 10 3.20 1.44 -7.55
C GLU A 10 1.99 0.80 -6.87
N PHE A 11 0.76 1.23 -7.23
CA PHE A 11 -0.47 0.60 -6.75
C PHE A 11 -0.50 -0.89 -7.08
N ALA A 12 -0.23 -1.27 -8.33
CA ALA A 12 -0.25 -2.66 -8.75
C ALA A 12 0.80 -3.50 -8.01
N LEU A 13 2.01 -2.95 -7.85
CA LEU A 13 3.11 -3.60 -7.14
C LEU A 13 2.78 -3.80 -5.66
N GLY A 14 2.31 -2.75 -4.97
CA GLY A 14 1.97 -2.82 -3.56
C GLY A 14 0.78 -3.73 -3.30
N PHE A 15 -0.29 -3.62 -4.11
CA PHE A 15 -1.44 -4.51 -4.04
C PHE A 15 -1.04 -5.98 -4.23
N ALA A 16 -0.19 -6.27 -5.22
CA ALA A 16 0.28 -7.65 -5.43
C ALA A 16 1.07 -8.19 -4.24
N TYR A 17 1.85 -7.33 -3.57
CA TYR A 17 2.60 -7.68 -2.38
C TYR A 17 1.68 -7.90 -1.16
N THR A 18 0.76 -6.99 -0.88
CA THR A 18 -0.16 -7.07 0.27
C THR A 18 -1.14 -8.23 0.16
N GLU A 19 -1.52 -8.61 -1.08
CA GLU A 19 -2.34 -9.79 -1.35
C GLU A 19 -1.53 -11.11 -1.41
N GLY A 20 -0.21 -11.06 -1.15
CA GLY A 20 0.66 -12.24 -1.16
C GLY A 20 0.83 -12.88 -2.55
N LEU A 21 0.61 -12.13 -3.61
CA LEU A 21 0.80 -12.60 -5.00
C LEU A 21 2.26 -12.57 -5.42
N ILE A 22 3.06 -11.71 -4.79
CA ILE A 22 4.50 -11.59 -4.93
C ILE A 22 5.13 -11.47 -3.54
N GLU A 23 6.39 -11.85 -3.40
CA GLU A 23 7.15 -11.71 -2.15
C GLU A 23 8.15 -10.56 -2.20
N ARG A 24 8.56 -10.14 -3.38
CA ARG A 24 9.59 -9.11 -3.61
C ARG A 24 9.45 -8.46 -4.96
N ARG A 25 10.08 -7.28 -5.12
CA ARG A 25 10.07 -6.52 -6.39
C ARG A 25 10.56 -7.34 -7.58
N ALA A 26 11.57 -8.19 -7.39
CA ALA A 26 12.15 -9.01 -8.44
C ALA A 26 11.21 -10.08 -9.04
N ASP A 27 10.08 -10.36 -8.39
CA ASP A 27 9.06 -11.28 -8.91
C ASP A 27 8.22 -10.65 -10.04
N VAL A 28 8.32 -9.32 -10.22
CA VAL A 28 7.61 -8.56 -11.25
C VAL A 28 8.60 -8.13 -12.32
N TYR A 29 8.34 -8.58 -13.55
CA TYR A 29 9.19 -8.30 -14.72
C TYR A 29 8.77 -7.04 -15.45
N ASP A 30 7.45 -6.77 -15.51
CA ASP A 30 6.92 -5.61 -16.22
C ASP A 30 5.56 -5.17 -15.69
N ILE A 31 5.26 -3.87 -15.81
CA ILE A 31 3.96 -3.28 -15.48
C ILE A 31 3.57 -2.32 -16.60
N GLU A 32 2.54 -2.67 -17.35
CA GLU A 32 1.98 -1.86 -18.43
C GLU A 32 0.66 -1.20 -17.99
N ILE A 33 0.50 0.07 -18.34
CA ILE A 33 -0.70 0.86 -18.00
C ILE A 33 -1.39 1.27 -19.30
N GLU A 34 -2.57 0.72 -19.58
CA GLU A 34 -3.33 0.96 -20.80
C GLU A 34 -4.65 1.66 -20.51
N PRO A 35 -4.83 2.92 -20.91
CA PRO A 35 -6.15 3.57 -20.89
C PRO A 35 -7.13 2.82 -21.78
N GLN A 36 -8.35 2.58 -21.30
CA GLN A 36 -9.43 1.96 -22.07
C GLN A 36 -10.47 2.98 -22.53
N GLY A 37 -10.72 3.02 -23.83
CA GLY A 37 -11.78 3.85 -24.42
C GLY A 37 -11.62 5.34 -24.14
N HIS A 38 -12.73 6.04 -23.84
CA HIS A 38 -12.77 7.49 -23.60
C HIS A 38 -12.48 7.86 -22.11
N GLY A 39 -11.58 7.15 -21.41
CA GLY A 39 -10.99 7.67 -20.18
C GLY A 39 -11.62 7.23 -18.86
N ALA A 40 -12.61 6.34 -18.87
CA ALA A 40 -13.27 5.91 -17.63
C ALA A 40 -12.61 4.67 -16.96
N ALA A 41 -11.82 3.90 -17.69
CA ALA A 41 -11.16 2.72 -17.17
C ALA A 41 -9.69 2.65 -17.60
N ILE A 42 -8.87 2.10 -16.72
CA ILE A 42 -7.44 1.86 -16.99
C ILE A 42 -7.17 0.38 -16.67
N ILE A 43 -6.54 -0.31 -17.60
CA ILE A 43 -6.03 -1.67 -17.36
C ILE A 43 -4.58 -1.55 -16.94
N VAL A 44 -4.26 -2.18 -15.83
CA VAL A 44 -2.88 -2.39 -15.40
C VAL A 44 -2.55 -3.86 -15.59
N ARG A 45 -1.58 -4.15 -16.45
CA ARG A 45 -1.06 -5.51 -16.73
C ARG A 45 0.25 -5.67 -15.99
N MET A 46 0.37 -6.75 -15.24
CA MET A 46 1.60 -7.09 -14.55
C MET A 46 2.11 -8.43 -15.06
N THR A 47 3.36 -8.47 -15.52
CA THR A 47 4.07 -9.69 -15.88
C THR A 47 4.89 -10.16 -14.70
N VAL A 48 4.54 -11.33 -14.14
CA VAL A 48 5.15 -11.89 -12.94
C VAL A 48 5.86 -13.21 -13.23
N SER A 49 6.68 -13.66 -12.28
CA SER A 49 7.34 -14.96 -12.36
C SER A 49 6.34 -16.12 -12.45
N SER A 50 6.74 -17.23 -13.06
CA SER A 50 5.88 -18.41 -13.22
C SER A 50 5.42 -19.00 -11.90
N ALA A 51 6.24 -18.87 -10.84
CA ALA A 51 5.89 -19.31 -9.48
C ALA A 51 4.73 -18.46 -8.92
N CYS A 52 4.82 -17.14 -9.02
CA CYS A 52 3.76 -16.22 -8.59
C CYS A 52 2.48 -16.42 -9.40
N PHE A 53 2.58 -16.69 -10.70
CA PHE A 53 1.42 -16.97 -11.53
C PHE A 53 0.68 -18.26 -11.13
N ALA A 54 1.40 -19.27 -10.68
CA ALA A 54 0.81 -20.50 -10.16
C ALA A 54 0.05 -20.26 -8.84
N GLN A 55 0.61 -19.44 -7.94
CA GLN A 55 -0.05 -19.02 -6.68
C GLN A 55 -1.32 -18.21 -6.96
N LEU A 56 -1.27 -17.29 -7.94
CA LEU A 56 -2.41 -16.48 -8.35
C LEU A 56 -3.60 -17.33 -8.82
N LYS A 57 -3.34 -18.43 -9.53
CA LYS A 57 -4.40 -19.38 -9.95
C LYS A 57 -5.08 -20.05 -8.77
N ALA A 58 -4.33 -20.33 -7.70
CA ALA A 58 -4.88 -20.92 -6.48
C ALA A 58 -5.68 -19.89 -5.65
N ALA A 59 -5.21 -18.63 -5.60
CA ALA A 59 -5.81 -17.53 -4.82
C ALA A 59 -7.02 -16.86 -5.50
N ARG A 60 -7.32 -17.14 -6.77
CA ARG A 60 -8.34 -16.44 -7.58
C ARG A 60 -9.76 -16.43 -6.99
N ARG A 61 -10.07 -17.33 -6.06
CA ARG A 61 -11.38 -17.44 -5.40
C ARG A 61 -11.58 -16.42 -4.28
N THR A 62 -10.51 -15.86 -3.73
CA THR A 62 -10.51 -15.02 -2.51
C THR A 62 -10.50 -13.51 -2.82
N LEU A 63 -10.08 -13.11 -4.03
CA LEU A 63 -9.87 -11.70 -4.40
C LEU A 63 -11.15 -10.95 -4.82
N LEU A 64 -12.28 -11.64 -4.97
CA LEU A 64 -13.54 -11.05 -5.39
C LEU A 64 -14.31 -10.51 -4.16
N GLY A 65 -14.19 -9.21 -3.88
CA GLY A 65 -15.18 -8.53 -3.07
C GLY A 65 -14.75 -7.86 -1.76
N ARG A 66 -13.52 -7.40 -1.64
CA ARG A 66 -13.15 -6.58 -0.46
C ARG A 66 -13.81 -5.20 -0.51
N THR A 67 -14.75 -4.95 0.37
CA THR A 67 -15.39 -3.64 0.55
C THR A 67 -15.21 -3.16 1.98
N GLY A 68 -14.62 -1.99 2.10
CA GLY A 68 -14.74 -1.06 3.22
C GLY A 68 -14.15 -1.42 4.58
N CYS A 69 -14.47 -2.53 5.19
CA CYS A 69 -13.95 -2.93 6.52
C CYS A 69 -13.00 -4.12 6.48
N GLY A 70 -12.77 -4.70 5.28
CA GLY A 70 -11.89 -5.85 5.07
C GLY A 70 -12.44 -7.20 5.54
N LEU A 71 -13.58 -7.21 6.21
CA LEU A 71 -14.23 -8.42 6.70
C LEU A 71 -15.09 -9.11 5.64
N CYS A 72 -15.44 -8.40 4.56
CA CYS A 72 -16.24 -8.94 3.47
C CYS A 72 -15.36 -9.76 2.53
N GLY A 73 -15.57 -11.09 2.49
CA GLY A 73 -14.84 -12.02 1.61
C GLY A 73 -13.79 -12.87 2.33
N VAL A 74 -13.71 -12.80 3.65
CA VAL A 74 -12.86 -13.70 4.45
C VAL A 74 -13.66 -14.95 4.77
N ASP A 75 -13.31 -16.07 4.14
CA ASP A 75 -14.03 -17.34 4.26
C ASP A 75 -13.78 -18.07 5.58
N SER A 76 -12.88 -17.59 6.46
CA SER A 76 -12.65 -18.21 7.76
C SER A 76 -12.04 -17.28 8.80
N LEU A 77 -12.36 -17.54 10.07
CA LEU A 77 -11.71 -16.92 11.23
C LEU A 77 -10.20 -17.20 11.29
N ALA A 78 -9.74 -18.25 10.63
CA ALA A 78 -8.31 -18.60 10.56
C ALA A 78 -7.44 -17.51 9.92
N TYR A 79 -8.02 -16.62 9.09
CA TYR A 79 -7.32 -15.46 8.56
C TYR A 79 -6.91 -14.48 9.67
N PHE A 80 -7.73 -14.32 10.70
CA PHE A 80 -7.46 -13.43 11.84
C PHE A 80 -6.51 -14.05 12.86
N GLU A 81 -6.30 -15.38 12.82
CA GLU A 81 -5.38 -16.10 13.67
C GLU A 81 -3.94 -16.09 13.14
N GLN A 82 -3.73 -15.66 11.89
CA GLN A 82 -2.40 -15.46 11.34
C GLN A 82 -1.75 -14.26 12.03
N GLN A 83 -0.97 -14.53 13.04
CA GLN A 83 -0.15 -13.48 13.66
C GLN A 83 0.90 -13.03 12.64
N PRO A 84 1.08 -11.70 12.48
CA PRO A 84 2.17 -11.20 11.68
C PRO A 84 3.49 -11.80 12.19
N ALA A 85 4.34 -12.25 11.28
CA ALA A 85 5.65 -12.79 11.64
C ALA A 85 6.36 -11.80 12.58
N ALA A 86 6.78 -12.28 13.74
CA ALA A 86 7.51 -11.44 14.69
C ALA A 86 8.75 -10.89 13.98
N ASN A 87 8.85 -9.56 13.90
CA ASN A 87 10.06 -8.95 13.38
C ASN A 87 11.20 -9.20 14.38
N PRO A 88 12.18 -10.09 14.07
CA PRO A 88 13.25 -10.42 14.99
C PRO A 88 14.20 -9.24 15.27
N ASN A 89 14.17 -8.22 14.42
CA ASN A 89 15.01 -7.01 14.54
C ASN A 89 14.26 -5.85 15.19
N ARG A 90 13.30 -6.12 16.06
CA ARG A 90 12.59 -5.12 16.83
C ARG A 90 13.48 -4.52 17.93
N GLU A 91 14.59 -3.93 17.56
CA GLU A 91 15.15 -2.87 18.38
C GLU A 91 14.12 -1.76 18.40
N ALA A 92 13.68 -1.39 19.61
CA ALA A 92 12.65 -0.40 19.78
C ALA A 92 13.16 0.95 19.24
N SER A 93 12.89 1.18 17.95
CA SER A 93 13.10 2.48 17.34
C SER A 93 12.21 3.47 18.09
N ARG A 94 12.81 4.44 18.73
CA ARG A 94 12.10 5.44 19.54
C ARG A 94 11.85 6.64 18.66
N LEU A 95 10.59 6.87 18.33
CA LEU A 95 10.17 8.14 17.77
C LEU A 95 10.25 9.20 18.88
N ASP A 96 10.97 10.28 18.61
CA ASP A 96 10.91 11.46 19.48
C ASP A 96 9.53 12.13 19.30
N ILE A 97 8.74 12.09 20.35
CA ILE A 97 7.39 12.70 20.37
C ILE A 97 7.46 14.20 20.04
N GLY A 98 8.56 14.89 20.38
CA GLY A 98 8.77 16.29 20.03
C GLY A 98 8.80 16.57 18.52
N LEU A 99 9.08 15.57 17.69
CA LEU A 99 9.05 15.69 16.23
C LEU A 99 7.64 15.50 15.64
N LEU A 100 6.71 14.90 16.39
CA LEU A 100 5.43 14.46 15.85
C LEU A 100 4.59 15.60 15.29
N ASP A 101 4.54 16.75 15.96
CA ASP A 101 3.77 17.92 15.50
C ASP A 101 4.31 18.45 14.17
N ALA A 102 5.63 18.51 14.03
CA ALA A 102 6.27 18.95 12.78
C ALA A 102 6.03 17.94 11.63
N VAL A 103 6.10 16.64 11.93
CA VAL A 103 5.79 15.56 10.98
C VAL A 103 4.34 15.65 10.51
N LEU A 104 3.38 15.79 11.42
CA LEU A 104 1.96 15.90 11.09
C LEU A 104 1.68 17.14 10.25
N ALA A 105 2.22 18.29 10.62
CA ALA A 105 2.06 19.53 9.85
C ALA A 105 2.67 19.41 8.43
N ARG A 106 3.80 18.72 8.29
CA ARG A 106 4.39 18.44 6.97
C ARG A 106 3.55 17.45 6.18
N PHE A 107 3.09 16.38 6.80
CA PHE A 107 2.22 15.36 6.20
C PHE A 107 0.94 16.00 5.65
N GLU A 108 0.28 16.89 6.40
CA GLU A 108 -0.92 17.61 5.93
C GLU A 108 -0.62 18.50 4.71
N ARG A 109 0.48 19.24 4.73
CA ARG A 109 0.86 20.11 3.59
C ARG A 109 1.16 19.36 2.32
N LEU A 110 1.71 18.14 2.41
CA LEU A 110 2.09 17.32 1.25
C LEU A 110 0.91 16.59 0.59
N GLN A 111 -0.27 16.58 1.20
CA GLN A 111 -1.48 15.95 0.66
C GLN A 111 -2.14 16.86 -0.38
N ILE A 112 -1.59 16.85 -1.61
CA ILE A 112 -2.01 17.76 -2.68
C ILE A 112 -3.45 17.49 -3.11
N MET A 113 -3.83 16.24 -3.33
CA MET A 113 -5.19 15.86 -3.74
C MET A 113 -6.20 16.16 -2.65
N ARG A 114 -5.88 15.84 -1.39
CA ARG A 114 -6.74 16.15 -0.26
C ARG A 114 -6.96 17.66 -0.12
N ASN A 115 -5.92 18.46 -0.26
CA ASN A 115 -6.02 19.90 -0.16
C ASN A 115 -6.89 20.51 -1.25
N GLN A 116 -7.00 19.86 -2.42
CA GLN A 116 -7.85 20.27 -3.53
C GLN A 116 -9.28 19.74 -3.45
N THR A 117 -9.47 18.51 -2.96
CA THR A 117 -10.74 17.80 -3.06
C THR A 117 -11.41 17.51 -1.72
N GLY A 118 -10.64 17.48 -0.63
CA GLY A 118 -11.11 17.11 0.71
C GLY A 118 -11.48 15.62 0.88
N THR A 119 -11.29 14.78 -0.13
CA THR A 119 -11.91 13.44 -0.19
C THR A 119 -10.92 12.28 -0.31
N THR A 120 -9.61 12.53 -0.26
CA THR A 120 -8.60 11.48 -0.34
C THR A 120 -8.01 11.11 1.01
N HIS A 121 -7.46 9.91 1.06
CA HIS A 121 -6.60 9.42 2.12
C HIS A 121 -5.15 9.46 1.67
N ALA A 122 -4.24 9.52 2.64
CA ALA A 122 -2.81 9.49 2.39
C ALA A 122 -2.11 8.45 3.26
N ALA A 123 -1.05 7.87 2.72
CA ALA A 123 -0.06 7.08 3.42
C ALA A 123 1.33 7.64 3.13
N ALA A 124 2.17 7.78 4.15
CA ALA A 124 3.51 8.31 4.05
C ALA A 124 4.53 7.41 4.73
N TRP A 125 5.74 7.39 4.18
CA TRP A 125 6.93 6.86 4.81
C TRP A 125 7.72 8.00 5.44
N VAL A 126 7.98 7.89 6.72
CA VAL A 126 8.68 8.90 7.52
C VAL A 126 9.93 8.26 8.11
N ASN A 127 11.09 8.88 7.92
CA ASN A 127 12.32 8.43 8.55
C ASN A 127 12.37 8.79 10.04
N TRP A 128 13.34 8.23 10.76
CA TRP A 128 13.47 8.46 12.21
C TRP A 128 13.86 9.89 12.58
N GLN A 129 14.28 10.71 11.61
CA GLN A 129 14.55 12.14 11.75
C GLN A 129 13.28 13.00 11.60
N GLY A 130 12.12 12.37 11.31
CA GLY A 130 10.85 13.06 11.13
C GLY A 130 10.67 13.66 9.73
N GLU A 131 11.44 13.22 8.74
CA GLU A 131 11.25 13.66 7.36
C GLU A 131 10.26 12.75 6.64
N VAL A 132 9.23 13.34 6.02
CA VAL A 132 8.34 12.64 5.10
C VAL A 132 9.08 12.39 3.80
N VAL A 133 9.55 11.17 3.60
CA VAL A 133 10.37 10.76 2.45
C VAL A 133 9.51 10.43 1.24
N LEU A 134 8.37 9.77 1.47
CA LEU A 134 7.40 9.39 0.46
C LEU A 134 5.99 9.68 0.97
N LEU A 135 5.10 10.06 0.06
CA LEU A 135 3.67 10.18 0.33
C LEU A 135 2.89 9.73 -0.90
N ARG A 136 1.81 8.99 -0.67
CA ARG A 136 0.85 8.58 -1.70
C ARG A 136 -0.56 8.87 -1.25
N GLU A 137 -1.39 9.31 -2.19
CA GLU A 137 -2.80 9.64 -1.95
C GLU A 137 -3.70 8.78 -2.83
N ASP A 138 -4.87 8.44 -2.30
CA ASP A 138 -5.93 7.77 -3.03
C ASP A 138 -7.30 8.04 -2.38
N VAL A 139 -8.40 7.87 -3.13
CA VAL A 139 -9.77 7.88 -2.61
C VAL A 139 -10.00 6.74 -1.62
N GLY A 140 -9.28 5.63 -1.75
CA GLY A 140 -9.30 4.47 -0.87
C GLY A 140 -8.11 4.43 0.07
N ARG A 141 -8.33 4.31 1.39
CA ARG A 141 -7.23 4.23 2.37
C ARG A 141 -6.27 3.06 2.13
N HIS A 142 -6.80 1.87 1.75
CA HIS A 142 -5.99 0.70 1.42
C HIS A 142 -5.17 0.94 0.16
N ASN A 143 -5.77 1.56 -0.86
CA ASN A 143 -5.06 1.89 -2.10
C ASN A 143 -3.92 2.89 -1.84
N ALA A 144 -4.13 3.89 -0.97
CA ALA A 144 -3.06 4.82 -0.60
C ALA A 144 -1.88 4.11 0.07
N LEU A 145 -2.17 3.13 0.93
CA LEU A 145 -1.16 2.30 1.57
C LEU A 145 -0.48 1.37 0.57
N ASP A 146 -1.25 0.72 -0.32
CA ASP A 146 -0.69 -0.13 -1.38
C ASP A 146 0.25 0.67 -2.29
N LYS A 147 -0.15 1.88 -2.71
CA LYS A 147 0.74 2.78 -3.48
C LYS A 147 2.04 3.08 -2.75
N LEU A 148 1.96 3.35 -1.45
CA LEU A 148 3.15 3.59 -0.63
C LEU A 148 4.04 2.35 -0.55
N ILE A 149 3.47 1.18 -0.29
CA ILE A 149 4.20 -0.09 -0.22
C ILE A 149 4.90 -0.38 -1.56
N GLY A 150 4.18 -0.21 -2.68
CA GLY A 150 4.77 -0.37 -4.00
C GLY A 150 5.94 0.59 -4.26
N ALA A 151 5.81 1.84 -3.85
CA ALA A 151 6.89 2.82 -3.95
C ALA A 151 8.11 2.46 -3.09
N LEU A 152 7.91 1.86 -1.93
CA LEU A 152 8.97 1.39 -1.04
C LEU A 152 9.68 0.16 -1.63
N LEU A 153 8.91 -0.80 -2.17
CA LEU A 153 9.46 -1.98 -2.85
C LEU A 153 10.29 -1.61 -4.08
N ASP A 154 9.83 -0.64 -4.87
CA ASP A 154 10.55 -0.19 -6.08
C ASP A 154 11.87 0.52 -5.74
N ARG A 155 12.01 1.06 -4.53
CA ARG A 155 13.21 1.73 -4.02
C ARG A 155 14.09 0.87 -3.13
N ASP A 156 13.72 -0.40 -2.92
CA ASP A 156 14.42 -1.30 -1.99
C ASP A 156 14.60 -0.69 -0.59
N ALA A 157 13.55 0.03 -0.14
CA ALA A 157 13.59 0.71 1.15
C ALA A 157 13.48 -0.31 2.30
N HIS A 158 14.35 -0.17 3.30
CA HIS A 158 14.37 -1.10 4.41
C HIS A 158 13.34 -0.71 5.48
N PRO A 159 12.49 -1.65 5.98
CA PRO A 159 11.47 -1.34 6.98
C PRO A 159 11.98 -0.78 8.31
N SER A 160 13.28 -0.96 8.63
CA SER A 160 13.90 -0.42 9.84
C SER A 160 14.24 1.08 9.75
N ASP A 161 14.17 1.69 8.56
CA ASP A 161 14.66 3.05 8.33
C ASP A 161 13.62 4.13 8.66
N GLY A 162 12.41 3.72 9.05
CA GLY A 162 11.36 4.66 9.36
C GLY A 162 10.06 3.99 9.81
N PHE A 163 8.97 4.72 9.67
CA PHE A 163 7.62 4.27 10.02
C PHE A 163 6.58 4.77 9.02
N VAL A 164 5.44 4.09 8.99
CA VAL A 164 4.29 4.48 8.18
C VAL A 164 3.40 5.43 8.96
N LEU A 165 3.00 6.53 8.32
CA LEU A 165 1.98 7.46 8.81
C LEU A 165 0.79 7.45 7.86
N VAL A 166 -0.43 7.27 8.37
CA VAL A 166 -1.66 7.25 7.58
C VAL A 166 -2.66 8.30 8.05
N SER A 167 -3.42 8.87 7.12
CA SER A 167 -4.48 9.84 7.44
C SER A 167 -5.80 9.19 7.85
N SER A 168 -5.90 7.88 7.73
CA SER A 168 -7.11 7.10 8.02
C SER A 168 -7.02 6.40 9.38
N ARG A 169 -8.12 5.79 9.79
CA ARG A 169 -8.10 4.80 10.86
C ARG A 169 -7.32 3.58 10.39
N ALA A 170 -6.46 3.03 11.23
CA ALA A 170 -5.88 1.73 11.01
C ALA A 170 -6.98 0.67 11.19
N SER A 171 -7.21 -0.14 10.17
CA SER A 171 -8.05 -1.33 10.25
C SER A 171 -7.16 -2.57 10.47
N TYR A 172 -7.77 -3.69 10.82
CA TYR A 172 -7.02 -4.92 11.10
C TYR A 172 -6.14 -5.37 9.91
N GLU A 173 -6.53 -5.04 8.68
CA GLU A 173 -5.81 -5.44 7.46
C GLU A 173 -4.72 -4.45 7.03
N MET A 174 -4.59 -3.31 7.68
CA MET A 174 -3.54 -2.34 7.45
C MET A 174 -2.37 -2.63 8.37
#